data_c86af9dadc2a470f892ae364eb7aed5b
#
_entry.id   c86af9dadc2a470f892ae364eb7aed5b
#
_cell.length_a   1.000
_cell.length_b   1.000
_cell.length_c   1.000
_cell.angle_alpha   90.00
_cell.angle_beta   90.00
_cell.angle_gamma   90.00
#
_symmetry.space_group_name_H-M   'P 1'
#
loop_
_entity.id
_entity.type
_entity.pdbx_description
1 polymer ?
#
loop_
_entity_poly.entity_id
_entity_poly.type
_entity_poly.pdbx_seq_one_letter_code
_entity_poly.pdbx_strand_id
1 'polypeptide(L)'
;ARFAGRFPGRVAVWHSELSDSERRATWHELRAGRLDVVVGSRSAVFAPLPRLGLIVIDEEHADAYKQGRTPRYHARDVALRRAAITRSTVILGSATPSVETYWAARAGRLRLIELPRRVVASGGHAVWADLPPVTVVDMRAELRAGNTSVFSRALRDALSEVLSAGEQAILFLNRRGTATFVSCRDCGHVQSCRRCRLPLVWHGA
;
A
#
# COMPACT_ATOMS: atom_id res chain seq x y z
N ALA A 1 9.28 0.07 -18.55
CA ALA A 1 9.86 -1.03 -19.34
C ALA A 1 8.84 -2.13 -19.68
N ARG A 2 8.17 -2.79 -18.71
CA ARG A 2 7.29 -3.97 -18.96
C ARG A 2 6.10 -3.67 -19.86
N PHE A 3 5.38 -2.57 -19.66
CA PHE A 3 4.24 -2.19 -20.51
C PHE A 3 4.69 -1.75 -21.90
N ALA A 4 5.77 -0.97 -22.01
CA ALA A 4 6.29 -0.55 -23.31
C ALA A 4 6.76 -1.73 -24.19
N GLY A 5 7.29 -2.79 -23.57
CA GLY A 5 7.65 -4.00 -24.31
C GLY A 5 6.45 -4.81 -24.82
N ARG A 6 5.30 -4.73 -24.13
CA ARG A 6 4.06 -5.42 -24.55
C ARG A 6 3.19 -4.62 -25.51
N PHE A 7 3.28 -3.28 -25.45
CA PHE A 7 2.51 -2.35 -26.28
C PHE A 7 3.44 -1.30 -26.90
N PRO A 8 4.31 -1.70 -27.83
CA PRO A 8 5.29 -0.79 -28.43
C PRO A 8 4.62 0.43 -29.07
N GLY A 9 5.13 1.63 -28.74
CA GLY A 9 4.62 2.88 -29.31
C GLY A 9 3.22 3.32 -28.83
N ARG A 10 2.57 2.57 -27.93
CA ARG A 10 1.20 2.82 -27.52
C ARG A 10 1.03 3.17 -26.04
N VAL A 11 2.15 3.31 -25.30
CA VAL A 11 2.15 3.56 -23.85
C VAL A 11 2.62 4.96 -23.55
N ALA A 12 1.83 5.71 -22.82
CA ALA A 12 2.22 6.96 -22.17
C ALA A 12 2.62 6.73 -20.72
N VAL A 13 3.64 7.44 -20.26
CA VAL A 13 3.97 7.55 -18.84
C VAL A 13 3.54 8.94 -18.37
N TRP A 14 2.81 9.00 -17.24
CA TRP A 14 2.24 10.23 -16.69
C TRP A 14 2.67 10.44 -15.24
N HIS A 15 3.59 11.37 -15.02
CA HIS A 15 4.13 11.70 -13.70
C HIS A 15 4.36 13.23 -13.54
N SER A 16 4.70 13.63 -12.32
CA SER A 16 4.87 15.04 -11.96
C SER A 16 6.09 15.71 -12.57
N GLU A 17 7.10 14.94 -12.98
CA GLU A 17 8.36 15.43 -13.55
C GLU A 17 8.28 15.73 -15.06
N LEU A 18 7.16 15.40 -15.71
CA LEU A 18 6.92 15.82 -17.10
C LEU A 18 6.83 17.34 -17.16
N SER A 19 7.55 17.94 -18.10
CA SER A 19 7.39 19.35 -18.44
C SER A 19 5.98 19.64 -18.95
N ASP A 20 5.55 20.89 -18.89
CA ASP A 20 4.22 21.28 -19.37
C ASP A 20 4.03 21.04 -20.88
N SER A 21 5.11 21.11 -21.66
CA SER A 21 5.08 20.79 -23.08
C SER A 21 4.86 19.30 -23.34
N GLU A 22 5.62 18.43 -22.66
CA GLU A 22 5.47 16.97 -22.75
C GLU A 22 4.10 16.52 -22.28
N ARG A 23 3.61 17.10 -21.18
CA ARG A 23 2.28 16.81 -20.65
C ARG A 23 1.18 17.16 -21.64
N ARG A 24 1.28 18.34 -22.28
CA ARG A 24 0.34 18.75 -23.33
C ARG A 24 0.41 17.86 -24.55
N ALA A 25 1.59 17.56 -25.04
CA ALA A 25 1.77 16.64 -26.16
C ALA A 25 1.16 15.26 -25.89
N THR A 26 1.51 14.67 -24.74
CA THR A 26 0.95 13.38 -24.30
C THR A 26 -0.57 13.42 -24.16
N TRP A 27 -1.13 14.52 -23.63
CA TRP A 27 -2.57 14.70 -23.53
C TRP A 27 -3.27 14.69 -24.90
N HIS A 28 -2.70 15.37 -25.88
CA HIS A 28 -3.24 15.38 -27.25
C HIS A 28 -3.14 14.01 -27.92
N GLU A 29 -2.03 13.29 -27.75
CA GLU A 29 -1.84 11.94 -28.26
C GLU A 29 -2.89 10.96 -27.69
N LEU A 30 -3.10 11.02 -26.37
CA LEU A 30 -4.11 10.22 -25.68
C LEU A 30 -5.53 10.55 -26.16
N ARG A 31 -5.87 11.84 -26.24
CA ARG A 31 -7.19 12.31 -26.69
C ARG A 31 -7.47 11.92 -28.14
N ALA A 32 -6.44 11.90 -28.97
CA ALA A 32 -6.56 11.49 -30.37
C ALA A 32 -6.63 9.97 -30.56
N GLY A 33 -6.47 9.19 -29.47
CA GLY A 33 -6.50 7.72 -29.53
C GLY A 33 -5.26 7.10 -30.17
N ARG A 34 -4.14 7.83 -30.28
CA ARG A 34 -2.86 7.31 -30.76
C ARG A 34 -2.11 6.51 -29.69
N LEU A 35 -2.40 6.77 -28.43
CA LEU A 35 -1.91 6.00 -27.28
C LEU A 35 -3.08 5.34 -26.57
N ASP A 36 -2.94 4.09 -26.20
CA ASP A 36 -4.01 3.30 -25.58
C ASP A 36 -3.80 3.00 -24.11
N VAL A 37 -2.57 3.05 -23.66
CA VAL A 37 -2.20 2.70 -22.28
C VAL A 37 -1.54 3.90 -21.61
N VAL A 38 -2.03 4.24 -20.43
CA VAL A 38 -1.40 5.25 -19.56
C VAL A 38 -0.94 4.57 -18.29
N VAL A 39 0.34 4.73 -17.96
CA VAL A 39 0.91 4.33 -16.68
C VAL A 39 1.34 5.59 -15.95
N GLY A 40 0.87 5.77 -14.74
CA GLY A 40 1.20 7.00 -14.01
C GLY A 40 0.76 7.02 -12.56
N SER A 41 1.03 8.14 -11.92
CA SER A 41 0.62 8.41 -10.56
C SER A 41 -0.88 8.77 -10.48
N ARG A 42 -1.32 9.17 -9.30
CA ARG A 42 -2.71 9.55 -8.98
C ARG A 42 -3.44 10.35 -10.09
N SER A 43 -2.77 11.33 -10.70
CA SER A 43 -3.39 12.20 -11.71
C SER A 43 -3.63 11.51 -13.06
N ALA A 44 -3.06 10.34 -13.31
CA ALA A 44 -3.30 9.56 -14.51
C ALA A 44 -4.78 9.13 -14.66
N VAL A 45 -5.51 9.09 -13.55
CA VAL A 45 -6.96 8.81 -13.55
C VAL A 45 -7.77 9.76 -14.42
N PHE A 46 -7.25 10.95 -14.75
CA PHE A 46 -7.90 11.94 -15.62
C PHE A 46 -7.47 11.85 -17.09
N ALA A 47 -6.57 10.94 -17.45
CA ALA A 47 -6.08 10.82 -18.84
C ALA A 47 -7.23 10.69 -19.86
N PRO A 48 -7.23 11.47 -20.96
CA PRO A 48 -8.37 11.59 -21.87
C PRO A 48 -8.42 10.45 -22.91
N LEU A 49 -8.54 9.22 -22.44
CA LEU A 49 -8.69 8.05 -23.32
C LEU A 49 -10.12 7.98 -23.87
N PRO A 50 -10.33 8.09 -25.20
CA PRO A 50 -11.67 8.13 -25.81
C PRO A 50 -12.39 6.78 -25.73
N ARG A 51 -11.65 5.68 -25.67
CA ARG A 51 -12.18 4.31 -25.55
C ARG A 51 -11.66 3.64 -24.29
N LEU A 52 -11.95 4.24 -23.14
CA LEU A 52 -11.54 3.72 -21.85
C LEU A 52 -12.28 2.40 -21.54
N GLY A 53 -11.54 1.28 -21.49
CA GLY A 53 -12.10 -0.04 -21.17
C GLY A 53 -11.72 -0.56 -19.80
N LEU A 54 -10.56 -0.12 -19.27
CA LEU A 54 -10.02 -0.63 -18.00
C LEU A 54 -9.27 0.45 -17.23
N ILE A 55 -9.48 0.50 -15.92
CA ILE A 55 -8.68 1.27 -14.96
C ILE A 55 -8.14 0.28 -13.94
N VAL A 56 -6.82 0.27 -13.73
CA VAL A 56 -6.18 -0.52 -12.68
C VAL A 56 -5.57 0.43 -11.66
N ILE A 57 -5.89 0.24 -10.38
CA ILE A 57 -5.28 0.94 -9.25
C ILE A 57 -4.59 -0.13 -8.40
N ASP A 58 -3.27 -0.12 -8.44
CA ASP A 58 -2.44 -0.99 -7.61
C ASP A 58 -2.20 -0.31 -6.26
N GLU A 59 -2.08 -1.12 -5.18
CA GLU A 59 -1.98 -0.62 -3.80
C GLU A 59 -3.07 0.42 -3.46
N GLU A 60 -4.34 0.10 -3.76
CA GLU A 60 -5.48 1.03 -3.70
C GLU A 60 -5.67 1.70 -2.33
N HIS A 61 -5.13 1.07 -1.27
CA HIS A 61 -5.15 1.56 0.10
C HIS A 61 -4.17 2.69 0.38
N ALA A 62 -3.21 2.95 -0.54
CA ALA A 62 -2.15 3.92 -0.30
C ALA A 62 -2.69 5.36 -0.20
N ASP A 63 -2.27 6.07 0.86
CA ASP A 63 -2.63 7.48 1.10
C ASP A 63 -2.22 8.41 -0.06
N ALA A 64 -1.25 7.98 -0.88
CA ALA A 64 -0.81 8.72 -2.06
C ALA A 64 -1.93 8.99 -3.08
N TYR A 65 -3.00 8.19 -3.06
CA TYR A 65 -4.17 8.40 -3.93
C TYR A 65 -5.10 9.51 -3.46
N LYS A 66 -4.92 10.03 -2.25
CA LYS A 66 -5.65 11.19 -1.75
C LYS A 66 -4.96 12.49 -2.14
N GLN A 67 -5.66 13.35 -2.87
CA GLN A 67 -5.20 14.71 -3.14
C GLN A 67 -5.50 15.61 -1.94
N GLY A 68 -4.45 16.15 -1.32
CA GLY A 68 -4.57 17.06 -0.19
C GLY A 68 -4.84 18.52 -0.56
N ARG A 69 -4.44 18.95 -1.78
CA ARG A 69 -4.66 20.31 -2.30
C ARG A 69 -5.93 20.40 -3.12
N THR A 70 -6.52 21.58 -3.22
CA THR A 70 -7.69 21.86 -4.05
C THR A 70 -7.36 21.74 -5.54
N PRO A 71 -8.20 21.04 -6.34
CA PRO A 71 -9.39 20.29 -5.93
C PRO A 71 -9.04 18.99 -5.19
N ARG A 72 -9.68 18.75 -4.05
CA ARG A 72 -9.48 17.54 -3.27
C ARG A 72 -10.27 16.38 -3.87
N TYR A 73 -9.61 15.26 -4.11
CA TYR A 73 -10.23 14.02 -4.61
C TYR A 73 -9.46 12.80 -4.11
N HIS A 74 -10.09 11.65 -4.21
CA HIS A 74 -9.42 10.36 -4.08
C HIS A 74 -9.45 9.66 -5.44
N ALA A 75 -8.31 9.18 -5.95
CA ALA A 75 -8.23 8.61 -7.30
C ALA A 75 -9.11 7.39 -7.48
N ARG A 76 -9.28 6.55 -6.44
CA ARG A 76 -10.20 5.42 -6.44
C ARG A 76 -11.64 5.86 -6.72
N ASP A 77 -12.12 6.89 -6.03
CA ASP A 77 -13.50 7.36 -6.17
C ASP A 77 -13.71 7.96 -7.56
N VAL A 78 -12.72 8.70 -8.08
CA VAL A 78 -12.74 9.22 -9.46
C VAL A 78 -12.76 8.07 -10.47
N ALA A 79 -11.94 7.02 -10.27
CA ALA A 79 -11.88 5.86 -11.14
C ALA A 79 -13.25 5.13 -11.20
N LEU A 80 -13.85 4.87 -10.05
CA LEU A 80 -15.18 4.24 -9.95
C LEU A 80 -16.25 5.09 -10.64
N ARG A 81 -16.26 6.41 -10.39
CA ARG A 81 -17.21 7.32 -11.04
C ARG A 81 -17.00 7.39 -12.55
N ARG A 82 -15.77 7.46 -12.99
CA ARG A 82 -15.40 7.50 -14.39
C ARG A 82 -15.80 6.20 -15.09
N ALA A 83 -15.54 5.06 -14.47
CA ALA A 83 -15.95 3.76 -15.00
C ALA A 83 -17.48 3.64 -15.16
N ALA A 84 -18.24 4.16 -14.22
CA ALA A 84 -19.69 4.19 -14.31
C ALA A 84 -20.18 5.03 -15.51
N ILE A 85 -19.48 6.13 -15.82
CA ILE A 85 -19.82 7.00 -16.97
C ILE A 85 -19.43 6.33 -18.31
N THR A 86 -18.22 5.73 -18.36
CA THR A 86 -17.66 5.17 -19.60
C THR A 86 -18.01 3.70 -19.81
N ARG A 87 -18.68 3.07 -18.87
CA ARG A 87 -18.96 1.62 -18.83
C ARG A 87 -17.70 0.77 -18.90
N SER A 88 -16.62 1.25 -18.30
CA SER A 88 -15.33 0.54 -18.21
C SER A 88 -15.24 -0.26 -16.91
N THR A 89 -14.28 -1.17 -16.85
CA THR A 89 -13.98 -1.98 -15.66
C THR A 89 -12.96 -1.28 -14.77
N VAL A 90 -13.10 -1.40 -13.45
CA VAL A 90 -12.07 -0.99 -12.47
C VAL A 90 -11.55 -2.23 -11.75
N ILE A 91 -10.24 -2.35 -11.66
CA ILE A 91 -9.55 -3.34 -10.83
C ILE A 91 -8.82 -2.58 -9.72
N LEU A 92 -9.14 -2.91 -8.48
CA LEU A 92 -8.48 -2.39 -7.29
C LEU A 92 -7.62 -3.51 -6.72
N GLY A 93 -6.30 -3.36 -6.82
CA GLY A 93 -5.32 -4.34 -6.31
C GLY A 93 -4.77 -3.91 -4.97
N SER A 94 -4.67 -4.84 -4.02
CA SER A 94 -4.02 -4.62 -2.72
C SER A 94 -3.76 -5.93 -2.01
N ALA A 95 -2.65 -6.01 -1.27
CA ALA A 95 -2.43 -7.06 -0.29
C ALA A 95 -3.19 -6.77 1.02
N THR A 96 -3.45 -5.49 1.30
CA THR A 96 -4.12 -4.97 2.50
C THR A 96 -5.18 -3.96 2.09
N PRO A 97 -6.32 -4.38 1.53
CA PRO A 97 -7.33 -3.46 1.01
C PRO A 97 -7.82 -2.47 2.08
N SER A 98 -8.19 -1.28 1.65
CA SER A 98 -8.80 -0.29 2.56
C SER A 98 -10.10 -0.83 3.13
N VAL A 99 -10.46 -0.38 4.33
CA VAL A 99 -11.69 -0.83 5.02
C VAL A 99 -12.92 -0.56 4.16
N GLU A 100 -12.97 0.58 3.50
CA GLU A 100 -14.08 0.98 2.63
C GLU A 100 -14.22 0.06 1.42
N THR A 101 -13.11 -0.27 0.76
CA THR A 101 -13.10 -1.17 -0.42
C THR A 101 -13.46 -2.59 -0.02
N TYR A 102 -12.86 -3.10 1.06
CA TYR A 102 -13.15 -4.43 1.55
C TYR A 102 -14.62 -4.56 2.00
N TRP A 103 -15.15 -3.58 2.73
CA TRP A 103 -16.55 -3.55 3.11
C TRP A 103 -17.48 -3.48 1.89
N ALA A 104 -17.15 -2.67 0.87
CA ALA A 104 -17.93 -2.62 -0.36
C ALA A 104 -17.98 -3.97 -1.08
N ALA A 105 -16.87 -4.72 -1.06
CA ALA A 105 -16.80 -6.06 -1.61
C ALA A 105 -17.66 -7.06 -0.79
N ARG A 106 -17.54 -7.01 0.54
CA ARG A 106 -18.37 -7.84 1.44
C ARG A 106 -19.86 -7.55 1.34
N ALA A 107 -20.23 -6.30 1.06
CA ALA A 107 -21.61 -5.87 0.83
C ALA A 107 -22.10 -6.16 -0.60
N GLY A 108 -21.33 -6.85 -1.45
CA GLY A 108 -21.71 -7.23 -2.83
C GLY A 108 -21.70 -6.08 -3.84
N ARG A 109 -21.19 -4.88 -3.46
CA ARG A 109 -21.07 -3.74 -4.37
C ARG A 109 -19.84 -3.81 -5.29
N LEU A 110 -18.83 -4.58 -4.90
CA LEU A 110 -17.66 -4.93 -5.68
C LEU A 110 -17.49 -6.45 -5.68
N ARG A 111 -16.97 -6.99 -6.77
CA ARG A 111 -16.58 -8.41 -6.82
C ARG A 111 -15.24 -8.58 -6.12
N LEU A 112 -15.19 -9.43 -5.09
CA LEU A 112 -13.94 -9.82 -4.43
C LEU A 112 -13.27 -10.95 -5.22
N ILE A 113 -11.99 -10.80 -5.50
CA ILE A 113 -11.12 -11.82 -6.10
C ILE A 113 -9.93 -12.00 -5.16
N GLU A 114 -9.81 -13.16 -4.56
CA GLU A 114 -8.74 -13.47 -3.62
C GLU A 114 -7.62 -14.25 -4.30
N LEU A 115 -6.37 -13.86 -4.05
CA LEU A 115 -5.15 -14.54 -4.47
C LEU A 115 -4.43 -15.07 -3.23
N PRO A 116 -4.86 -16.21 -2.66
CA PRO A 116 -4.43 -16.64 -1.33
C PRO A 116 -3.00 -17.20 -1.28
N ARG A 117 -2.38 -17.47 -2.43
CA ARG A 117 -1.04 -18.05 -2.51
C ARG A 117 -0.06 -17.09 -3.17
N ARG A 118 1.17 -17.08 -2.70
CA ARG A 118 2.24 -16.31 -3.28
C ARG A 118 2.82 -17.03 -4.51
N VAL A 119 3.13 -16.28 -5.56
CA VAL A 119 3.88 -16.79 -6.70
C VAL A 119 5.33 -16.34 -6.55
N VAL A 120 6.25 -17.29 -6.59
CA VAL A 120 7.69 -17.05 -6.59
C VAL A 120 8.32 -17.63 -7.85
N ALA A 121 9.40 -17.01 -8.31
CA ALA A 121 10.20 -17.59 -9.41
C ALA A 121 11.17 -18.61 -8.82
N SER A 122 11.12 -19.84 -9.33
CA SER A 122 12.07 -20.88 -8.97
C SER A 122 12.45 -21.65 -10.23
N GLY A 123 13.76 -21.75 -10.51
CA GLY A 123 14.26 -22.46 -11.70
C GLY A 123 13.73 -21.91 -13.03
N GLY A 124 13.44 -20.61 -13.13
CA GLY A 124 12.88 -19.97 -14.33
C GLY A 124 11.37 -20.15 -14.52
N HIS A 125 10.70 -20.86 -13.62
CA HIS A 125 9.24 -21.08 -13.62
C HIS A 125 8.56 -20.38 -12.45
N ALA A 126 7.28 -20.03 -12.64
CA ALA A 126 6.44 -19.52 -11.57
C ALA A 126 5.90 -20.70 -10.74
N VAL A 127 6.23 -20.75 -9.45
CA VAL A 127 5.73 -21.76 -8.52
C VAL A 127 4.94 -21.10 -7.39
N TRP A 128 3.98 -21.84 -6.85
CA TRP A 128 3.25 -21.39 -5.69
C TRP A 128 4.08 -21.63 -4.43
N ALA A 129 4.13 -20.64 -3.57
CA ALA A 129 4.76 -20.73 -2.26
C ALA A 129 3.78 -20.34 -1.16
N ASP A 130 3.92 -20.96 -0.02
CA ASP A 130 3.18 -20.55 1.17
C ASP A 130 3.72 -19.23 1.71
N LEU A 131 2.90 -18.53 2.48
CA LEU A 131 3.33 -17.35 3.21
C LEU A 131 4.30 -17.79 4.32
N PRO A 132 5.32 -16.98 4.63
CA PRO A 132 6.22 -17.28 5.75
C PRO A 132 5.42 -17.35 7.06
N PRO A 133 5.85 -18.18 8.02
CA PRO A 133 5.22 -18.25 9.33
C PRO A 133 5.33 -16.90 10.05
N VAL A 134 4.25 -16.52 10.72
CA VAL A 134 4.20 -15.29 11.52
C VAL A 134 3.99 -15.66 12.98
N THR A 135 4.91 -15.22 13.85
CA THR A 135 4.80 -15.41 15.29
C THR A 135 4.53 -14.06 15.96
N VAL A 136 3.42 -13.99 16.69
CA VAL A 136 3.07 -12.82 17.50
C VAL A 136 3.53 -13.05 18.94
N VAL A 137 4.35 -12.15 19.46
CA VAL A 137 4.89 -12.25 20.82
C VAL A 137 4.26 -11.18 21.72
N ASP A 138 3.64 -11.61 22.84
CA ASP A 138 3.16 -10.67 23.86
C ASP A 138 4.31 -10.18 24.73
N MET A 139 4.73 -8.95 24.50
CA MET A 139 5.82 -8.31 25.26
C MET A 139 5.52 -8.13 26.75
N ARG A 140 4.25 -8.16 27.17
CA ARG A 140 3.86 -8.14 28.58
C ARG A 140 4.19 -9.48 29.25
N ALA A 141 4.00 -10.58 28.53
CA ALA A 141 4.41 -11.90 29.01
C ALA A 141 5.94 -12.01 29.10
N GLU A 142 6.65 -11.46 28.14
CA GLU A 142 8.12 -11.36 28.16
C GLU A 142 8.61 -10.59 29.40
N LEU A 143 7.99 -9.45 29.71
CA LEU A 143 8.34 -8.64 30.87
C LEU A 143 8.09 -9.38 32.18
N ARG A 144 6.94 -10.03 32.34
CA ARG A 144 6.59 -10.85 33.52
C ARG A 144 7.57 -12.01 33.71
N ALA A 145 8.12 -12.54 32.62
CA ALA A 145 9.15 -13.59 32.61
C ALA A 145 10.58 -13.03 32.78
N GLY A 146 10.72 -11.74 33.14
CA GLY A 146 12.01 -11.10 33.42
C GLY A 146 12.74 -10.50 32.22
N ASN A 147 12.15 -10.53 31.03
CA ASN A 147 12.76 -9.87 29.87
C ASN A 147 12.41 -8.38 29.83
N THR A 148 13.31 -7.54 30.29
CA THR A 148 13.17 -6.07 30.28
C THR A 148 13.61 -5.42 28.96
N SER A 149 14.13 -6.21 28.00
CA SER A 149 14.57 -5.73 26.69
C SER A 149 13.41 -5.24 25.84
N VAL A 150 13.70 -4.35 24.89
CA VAL A 150 12.74 -3.95 23.84
C VAL A 150 12.52 -5.07 22.80
N PHE A 151 13.40 -6.07 22.76
CA PHE A 151 13.30 -7.24 21.92
C PHE A 151 12.80 -8.45 22.71
N SER A 152 11.88 -9.21 22.14
CA SER A 152 11.51 -10.51 22.71
C SER A 152 12.68 -11.50 22.65
N ARG A 153 12.64 -12.53 23.48
CA ARG A 153 13.61 -13.64 23.41
C ARG A 153 13.56 -14.31 22.04
N ALA A 154 12.37 -14.63 21.57
CA ALA A 154 12.16 -15.24 20.25
C ALA A 154 12.78 -14.41 19.10
N LEU A 155 12.65 -13.07 19.14
CA LEU A 155 13.29 -12.21 18.13
C LEU A 155 14.81 -12.23 18.25
N ARG A 156 15.38 -12.21 19.47
CA ARG A 156 16.82 -12.27 19.67
C ARG A 156 17.41 -13.59 19.19
N ASP A 157 16.72 -14.69 19.49
CA ASP A 157 17.16 -16.04 19.09
C ASP A 157 17.14 -16.16 17.56
N ALA A 158 16.06 -15.74 16.89
CA ALA A 158 15.97 -15.72 15.44
C ALA A 158 17.03 -14.82 14.78
N LEU A 159 17.30 -13.63 15.35
CA LEU A 159 18.36 -12.76 14.85
C LEU A 159 19.74 -13.40 14.99
N SER A 160 20.00 -14.06 16.14
CA SER A 160 21.26 -14.75 16.36
C SER A 160 21.48 -15.89 15.38
N GLU A 161 20.43 -16.67 15.10
CA GLU A 161 20.46 -17.76 14.13
C GLU A 161 20.76 -17.24 12.71
N VAL A 162 19.99 -16.25 12.22
CA VAL A 162 20.15 -15.66 10.89
C VAL A 162 21.55 -15.06 10.71
N LEU A 163 22.04 -14.31 11.69
CA LEU A 163 23.37 -13.71 11.63
C LEU A 163 24.49 -14.75 11.68
N SER A 164 24.32 -15.81 12.47
CA SER A 164 25.29 -16.91 12.53
C SER A 164 25.36 -17.70 11.22
N ALA A 165 24.25 -17.78 10.50
CA ALA A 165 24.18 -18.36 9.15
C ALA A 165 24.76 -17.44 8.05
N GLY A 166 25.18 -16.22 8.38
CA GLY A 166 25.64 -15.23 7.40
C GLY A 166 24.52 -14.64 6.56
N GLU A 167 23.28 -14.79 6.99
CA GLU A 167 22.10 -14.28 6.32
C GLU A 167 21.75 -12.86 6.80
N GLN A 168 20.69 -12.27 6.23
CA GLN A 168 20.27 -10.90 6.49
C GLN A 168 18.90 -10.87 7.16
N ALA A 169 18.72 -9.95 8.10
CA ALA A 169 17.46 -9.67 8.75
C ALA A 169 16.97 -8.25 8.44
N ILE A 170 15.66 -8.08 8.24
CA ILE A 170 15.03 -6.77 8.13
C ILE A 170 14.22 -6.53 9.40
N LEU A 171 14.61 -5.51 10.17
CA LEU A 171 13.84 -5.05 11.31
C LEU A 171 12.97 -3.86 10.88
N PHE A 172 11.67 -4.04 10.99
CA PHE A 172 10.71 -2.99 10.67
C PHE A 172 10.15 -2.38 11.96
N LEU A 173 10.44 -1.09 12.18
CA LEU A 173 9.92 -0.32 13.29
C LEU A 173 9.08 0.85 12.75
N ASN A 174 7.77 0.67 12.69
CA ASN A 174 6.85 1.73 12.27
C ASN A 174 6.55 2.70 13.44
N ARG A 175 7.57 3.46 13.84
CA ARG A 175 7.45 4.42 14.93
C ARG A 175 8.07 5.76 14.54
N ARG A 176 7.27 6.82 14.59
CA ARG A 176 7.75 8.21 14.49
C ARG A 176 7.84 8.81 15.90
N GLY A 177 8.97 9.50 16.18
CA GLY A 177 9.20 10.17 17.46
C GLY A 177 9.69 9.25 18.58
N THR A 178 10.00 9.86 19.75
CA THR A 178 10.64 9.21 20.90
C THR A 178 9.68 8.25 21.63
N ALA A 179 8.40 8.60 21.75
CA ALA A 179 7.34 7.73 22.26
C ALA A 179 5.97 8.18 21.78
N THR A 180 5.15 7.25 21.27
CA THR A 180 3.77 7.50 20.86
C THR A 180 2.78 7.46 22.00
N PHE A 181 3.16 6.86 23.11
CA PHE A 181 2.40 6.83 24.35
C PHE A 181 3.31 6.46 25.55
N VAL A 182 2.87 6.81 26.72
CA VAL A 182 3.51 6.41 28.00
C VAL A 182 2.64 5.31 28.61
N SER A 183 3.24 4.13 28.81
CA SER A 183 2.55 3.01 29.46
C SER A 183 3.36 2.48 30.63
N CYS A 184 2.62 2.02 31.65
CA CYS A 184 3.23 1.26 32.72
C CYS A 184 3.68 -0.11 32.20
N ARG A 185 4.94 -0.45 32.34
CA ARG A 185 5.48 -1.75 31.91
C ARG A 185 4.90 -2.91 32.72
N ASP A 186 4.49 -2.65 33.95
CA ASP A 186 4.05 -3.68 34.88
C ASP A 186 2.57 -4.08 34.66
N CYS A 187 1.67 -3.11 34.60
CA CYS A 187 0.24 -3.35 34.45
C CYS A 187 -0.33 -3.03 33.06
N GLY A 188 0.49 -2.48 32.14
CA GLY A 188 0.04 -2.09 30.80
C GLY A 188 -0.84 -0.83 30.77
N HIS A 189 -1.04 -0.13 31.90
CA HIS A 189 -1.81 1.11 31.93
C HIS A 189 -1.20 2.16 30.99
N VAL A 190 -2.02 2.72 30.10
CA VAL A 190 -1.60 3.78 29.18
C VAL A 190 -2.10 5.12 29.69
N GLN A 191 -1.19 6.06 29.86
CA GLN A 191 -1.53 7.44 30.17
C GLN A 191 -2.31 8.06 29.02
N SER A 192 -3.54 8.44 29.27
CA SER A 192 -4.45 8.99 28.26
C SER A 192 -5.06 10.32 28.67
N CYS A 193 -5.43 11.11 27.68
CA CYS A 193 -6.10 12.38 27.88
C CYS A 193 -7.45 12.17 28.59
N ARG A 194 -7.70 12.90 29.67
CA ARG A 194 -8.96 12.82 30.41
C ARG A 194 -10.18 13.24 29.58
N ARG A 195 -10.00 14.09 28.56
CA ARG A 195 -11.09 14.63 27.75
C ARG A 195 -11.41 13.75 26.52
N CYS A 196 -10.39 13.28 25.78
CA CYS A 196 -10.59 12.55 24.52
C CYS A 196 -10.14 11.08 24.59
N ARG A 197 -9.57 10.63 25.73
CA ARG A 197 -9.05 9.27 25.96
C ARG A 197 -7.94 8.80 25.01
N LEU A 198 -7.42 9.70 24.17
CA LEU A 198 -6.27 9.37 23.35
C LEU A 198 -5.00 9.23 24.21
N PRO A 199 -4.10 8.30 23.86
CA PRO A 199 -2.81 8.19 24.54
C PRO A 199 -2.04 9.51 24.51
N LEU A 200 -1.39 9.85 25.62
CA LEU A 200 -0.52 11.01 25.69
C LEU A 200 0.82 10.68 25.03
N VAL A 201 1.29 11.56 24.16
CA VAL A 201 2.57 11.43 23.45
C VAL A 201 3.66 12.12 24.28
N TRP A 202 4.79 11.45 24.48
CA TRP A 202 5.96 12.05 25.10
C TRP A 202 6.81 12.74 24.02
N HIS A 203 6.98 14.04 24.16
CA HIS A 203 7.95 14.82 23.41
C HIS A 203 9.15 15.04 24.31
N GLY A 204 10.31 14.44 24.00
CA GLY A 204 11.55 14.73 24.69
C GLY A 204 11.91 16.22 24.55
N ALA A 205 12.56 16.79 25.58
CA ALA A 205 13.13 18.12 25.54
C ALA A 205 14.36 18.13 24.60
#